data_816acce902fffb1826546879e3160c16
#
_entry.id   816acce902fffb1826546879e3160c16
#
_cell.length_a   1.000
_cell.length_b   1.000
_cell.length_c   1.000
_cell.angle_alpha   90.00
_cell.angle_beta   90.00
_cell.angle_gamma   90.00
#
_symmetry.space_group_name_H-M   'P 1'
#
loop_
_entity.id
_entity.type
_entity.pdbx_description
1 polymer ?
#
loop_
_entity_poly.entity_id
_entity_poly.type
_entity_poly.pdbx_seq_one_letter_code
_entity_poly.pdbx_strand_id
1 'polypeptide(L)'
;MLTDTGTGSPHPPLLELRAVHFRHGDRVVLRGVDLVLPAGDRIALIGPNGAGKTTLLHLLVGLARPSAGEVRAFGQARRTEPDFHDVRTRVGLLFQDSDDQLFCPTVLEDVAFGPLNLGRTPAQARADAEQVLAALGLSDYADRVTHRLSGGEKRLVALATILAMHPAVLLLDEPTTGLDEATQERLVGHLSTLPQAMLIVSHDHRVLERLVQRVVLLVDGELAAATLHQHPHTHRHAHLHVHAPDEFADHGDPAAAPLHGAHHEP
;
A
#
# COMPACT_ATOMS: atom_id res chain seq x y z
N MET A 1 14.43 -17.67 2.13
CA MET A 1 14.14 -17.86 3.55
C MET A 1 14.52 -16.56 4.26
N LEU A 2 13.60 -15.59 4.31
CA LEU A 2 13.80 -14.30 5.00
C LEU A 2 13.71 -14.58 6.50
N THR A 3 14.82 -14.99 7.09
CA THR A 3 14.93 -15.24 8.52
C THR A 3 14.92 -13.93 9.29
N ASP A 4 13.99 -13.88 10.21
CA ASP A 4 13.88 -13.09 11.43
C ASP A 4 15.20 -12.42 11.85
N THR A 5 15.33 -11.11 11.61
CA THR A 5 16.26 -10.27 12.37
C THR A 5 15.55 -9.88 13.66
N GLY A 6 15.76 -10.69 14.68
CA GLY A 6 15.15 -10.65 15.99
C GLY A 6 15.14 -9.27 16.66
N THR A 7 13.95 -8.68 16.64
CA THR A 7 13.41 -7.91 17.74
C THR A 7 12.01 -8.46 17.98
N GLY A 8 11.94 -9.53 18.80
CA GLY A 8 10.71 -10.23 19.10
C GLY A 8 9.69 -9.28 19.72
N SER A 9 8.80 -8.72 18.92
CA SER A 9 7.59 -8.10 19.42
C SER A 9 6.80 -9.20 20.17
N PRO A 10 6.38 -8.98 21.42
CA PRO A 10 5.64 -9.97 22.20
C PRO A 10 4.27 -10.30 21.61
N HIS A 11 3.86 -9.60 20.57
CA HIS A 11 2.56 -9.75 19.91
C HIS A 11 2.70 -10.42 18.53
N PRO A 12 1.73 -11.29 18.16
CA PRO A 12 1.72 -11.87 16.82
C PRO A 12 1.59 -10.79 15.74
N PRO A 13 2.15 -11.03 14.54
CA PRO A 13 1.99 -10.13 13.41
C PRO A 13 0.51 -9.84 13.12
N LEU A 14 0.22 -8.61 12.64
CA LEU A 14 -1.14 -8.25 12.25
C LEU A 14 -1.56 -8.99 10.99
N LEU A 15 -0.66 -9.08 9.98
CA LEU A 15 -0.88 -9.85 8.76
C LEU A 15 0.37 -10.67 8.43
N GLU A 16 0.15 -11.86 7.88
CA GLU A 16 1.24 -12.76 7.49
C GLU A 16 0.82 -13.64 6.30
N LEU A 17 1.73 -13.80 5.35
CA LEU A 17 1.66 -14.80 4.28
C LEU A 17 2.77 -15.82 4.51
N ARG A 18 2.46 -17.11 4.42
CA ARG A 18 3.41 -18.22 4.55
C ARG A 18 3.38 -19.09 3.31
N ALA A 19 4.49 -19.10 2.57
CA ALA A 19 4.67 -19.87 1.35
C ALA A 19 3.45 -19.78 0.41
N VAL A 20 2.90 -18.58 0.21
CA VAL A 20 1.66 -18.38 -0.53
C VAL A 20 1.92 -18.47 -2.02
N HIS A 21 1.15 -19.36 -2.68
CA HIS A 21 1.08 -19.46 -4.14
C HIS A 21 -0.28 -18.97 -4.63
N PHE A 22 -0.29 -18.34 -5.78
CA PHE A 22 -1.53 -17.94 -6.45
C PHE A 22 -1.43 -18.10 -7.95
N ARG A 23 -2.54 -18.56 -8.56
CA ARG A 23 -2.70 -18.72 -10.01
C ARG A 23 -3.98 -18.01 -10.45
N HIS A 24 -3.90 -17.38 -11.61
CA HIS A 24 -5.08 -16.90 -12.32
C HIS A 24 -5.25 -17.73 -13.59
N GLY A 25 -6.17 -18.67 -13.55
CA GLY A 25 -6.24 -19.74 -14.57
C GLY A 25 -4.93 -20.54 -14.60
N ASP A 26 -4.31 -20.61 -15.78
CA ASP A 26 -3.03 -21.33 -15.95
C ASP A 26 -1.80 -20.48 -15.61
N ARG A 27 -1.95 -19.16 -15.50
CA ARG A 27 -0.85 -18.25 -15.20
C ARG A 27 -0.51 -18.27 -13.71
N VAL A 28 0.72 -18.63 -13.36
CA VAL A 28 1.25 -18.48 -12.01
C VAL A 28 1.55 -17.00 -11.77
N VAL A 29 1.00 -16.43 -10.69
CA VAL A 29 1.16 -15.03 -10.31
C VAL A 29 2.06 -14.89 -9.08
N LEU A 30 1.89 -15.76 -8.06
CA LEU A 30 2.73 -15.78 -6.86
C LEU A 30 3.32 -17.18 -6.65
N ARG A 31 4.58 -17.23 -6.18
CA ARG A 31 5.41 -18.44 -6.07
C ARG A 31 6.03 -18.53 -4.67
N GLY A 32 5.28 -19.05 -3.70
CA GLY A 32 5.82 -19.26 -2.35
C GLY A 32 6.14 -17.96 -1.61
N VAL A 33 5.25 -16.99 -1.69
CA VAL A 33 5.43 -15.67 -1.07
C VAL A 33 5.34 -15.75 0.45
N ASP A 34 6.36 -15.22 1.13
CA ASP A 34 6.40 -14.99 2.56
C ASP A 34 6.40 -13.49 2.86
N LEU A 35 5.47 -13.02 3.70
CA LEU A 35 5.37 -11.62 4.11
C LEU A 35 4.93 -11.54 5.57
N VAL A 36 5.54 -10.66 6.35
CA VAL A 36 5.15 -10.39 7.74
C VAL A 36 4.95 -8.89 7.91
N LEU A 37 3.77 -8.48 8.39
CA LEU A 37 3.44 -7.10 8.76
C LEU A 37 3.13 -7.03 10.26
N PRO A 38 4.11 -6.63 11.09
CA PRO A 38 3.92 -6.37 12.51
C PRO A 38 3.07 -5.12 12.77
N ALA A 39 2.65 -4.93 14.02
CA ALA A 39 1.99 -3.70 14.45
C ALA A 39 2.94 -2.49 14.30
N GLY A 40 2.40 -1.41 13.72
CA GLY A 40 3.12 -0.15 13.50
C GLY A 40 4.15 -0.16 12.37
N ASP A 41 4.39 -1.31 11.72
CA ASP A 41 5.32 -1.40 10.58
C ASP A 41 4.67 -0.80 9.30
N ARG A 42 5.50 -0.21 8.45
CA ARG A 42 5.08 0.41 7.18
C ARG A 42 5.95 -0.09 6.05
N ILE A 43 5.36 -0.95 5.23
CA ILE A 43 6.05 -1.66 4.15
C ILE A 43 5.61 -1.09 2.82
N ALA A 44 6.56 -0.76 1.94
CA ALA A 44 6.28 -0.59 0.52
C ALA A 44 6.37 -1.93 -0.21
N LEU A 45 5.38 -2.22 -1.04
CA LEU A 45 5.39 -3.31 -2.00
C LEU A 45 5.61 -2.75 -3.39
N ILE A 46 6.79 -2.96 -3.94
CA ILE A 46 7.22 -2.46 -5.24
C ILE A 46 7.31 -3.61 -6.23
N GLY A 47 7.30 -3.31 -7.51
CA GLY A 47 7.46 -4.31 -8.58
C GLY A 47 6.81 -3.83 -9.88
N PRO A 48 7.11 -4.48 -11.02
CA PRO A 48 6.56 -4.11 -12.30
C PRO A 48 5.04 -4.23 -12.35
N ASN A 49 4.42 -3.59 -13.35
CA ASN A 49 2.99 -3.73 -13.57
C ASN A 49 2.67 -5.19 -13.93
N GLY A 50 1.60 -5.72 -13.33
CA GLY A 50 1.21 -7.13 -13.50
C GLY A 50 2.02 -8.15 -12.72
N ALA A 51 2.94 -7.72 -11.83
CA ALA A 51 3.69 -8.62 -10.95
C ALA A 51 2.83 -9.34 -9.90
N GLY A 52 1.61 -8.86 -9.62
CA GLY A 52 0.72 -9.46 -8.63
C GLY A 52 0.56 -8.67 -7.34
N LYS A 53 0.98 -7.39 -7.30
CA LYS A 53 0.89 -6.53 -6.11
C LYS A 53 -0.54 -6.41 -5.58
N THR A 54 -1.49 -6.02 -6.43
CA THR A 54 -2.92 -5.96 -6.08
C THR A 54 -3.47 -7.33 -5.67
N THR A 55 -3.06 -8.41 -6.36
CA THR A 55 -3.42 -9.78 -6.00
C THR A 55 -2.98 -10.12 -4.58
N LEU A 56 -1.77 -9.72 -4.18
CA LEU A 56 -1.25 -9.93 -2.83
C LEU A 56 -2.11 -9.19 -1.80
N LEU A 57 -2.51 -7.94 -2.06
CA LEU A 57 -3.43 -7.20 -1.18
C LEU A 57 -4.78 -7.92 -1.08
N HIS A 58 -5.34 -8.40 -2.19
CA HIS A 58 -6.61 -9.13 -2.22
C HIS A 58 -6.56 -10.44 -1.43
N LEU A 59 -5.44 -11.17 -1.46
CA LEU A 59 -5.24 -12.39 -0.67
C LEU A 59 -5.31 -12.09 0.84
N LEU A 60 -4.70 -10.98 1.28
CA LEU A 60 -4.67 -10.59 2.69
C LEU A 60 -6.05 -10.31 3.28
N VAL A 61 -7.00 -9.84 2.47
CA VAL A 61 -8.40 -9.57 2.89
C VAL A 61 -9.40 -10.63 2.42
N GLY A 62 -8.92 -11.68 1.74
CA GLY A 62 -9.75 -12.82 1.30
C GLY A 62 -10.64 -12.55 0.09
N LEU A 63 -10.36 -11.49 -0.70
CA LEU A 63 -10.96 -11.27 -2.02
C LEU A 63 -10.41 -12.24 -3.07
N ALA A 64 -9.22 -12.80 -2.81
CA ALA A 64 -8.65 -13.91 -3.56
C ALA A 64 -8.27 -15.04 -2.59
N ARG A 65 -8.18 -16.27 -3.10
CA ARG A 65 -7.80 -17.44 -2.31
C ARG A 65 -6.46 -17.98 -2.80
N PRO A 66 -5.52 -18.31 -1.91
CA PRO A 66 -4.26 -18.89 -2.31
C PRO A 66 -4.48 -20.29 -2.87
N SER A 67 -3.70 -20.70 -3.88
CA SER A 67 -3.70 -22.07 -4.41
C SER A 67 -2.90 -23.03 -3.52
N ALA A 68 -1.93 -22.50 -2.75
CA ALA A 68 -1.17 -23.20 -1.72
C ALA A 68 -0.59 -22.18 -0.74
N GLY A 69 -0.14 -22.66 0.44
CA GLY A 69 0.34 -21.81 1.52
C GLY A 69 -0.77 -21.35 2.44
N GLU A 70 -0.48 -20.38 3.30
CA GLU A 70 -1.42 -19.93 4.35
C GLU A 70 -1.43 -18.41 4.49
N VAL A 71 -2.64 -17.85 4.60
CA VAL A 71 -2.87 -16.45 5.01
C VAL A 71 -3.19 -16.44 6.50
N ARG A 72 -2.48 -15.62 7.25
CA ARG A 72 -2.73 -15.42 8.68
C ARG A 72 -3.01 -13.96 8.95
N ALA A 73 -3.94 -13.69 9.84
CA ALA A 73 -4.24 -12.36 10.30
C ALA A 73 -4.53 -12.39 11.81
N PHE A 74 -3.92 -11.45 12.54
CA PHE A 74 -4.06 -11.32 14.00
C PHE A 74 -3.72 -12.62 14.74
N GLY A 75 -2.66 -13.30 14.29
CA GLY A 75 -2.16 -14.55 14.88
C GLY A 75 -2.91 -15.82 14.50
N GLN A 76 -3.99 -15.73 13.69
CA GLN A 76 -4.83 -16.86 13.31
C GLN A 76 -4.77 -17.13 11.81
N ALA A 77 -4.81 -18.41 11.42
CA ALA A 77 -4.96 -18.81 10.03
C ALA A 77 -6.37 -18.45 9.52
N ARG A 78 -6.47 -17.95 8.31
CA ARG A 78 -7.73 -17.48 7.68
C ARG A 78 -7.99 -18.29 6.42
N ARG A 79 -9.10 -19.03 6.40
CA ARG A 79 -9.41 -19.98 5.32
C ARG A 79 -10.84 -19.84 4.81
N THR A 80 -11.78 -19.51 5.66
CA THR A 80 -13.21 -19.45 5.36
C THR A 80 -13.68 -18.02 5.18
N GLU A 81 -14.87 -17.82 4.61
CA GLU A 81 -15.47 -16.50 4.47
C GLU A 81 -15.72 -15.81 5.83
N PRO A 82 -16.22 -16.50 6.86
CA PRO A 82 -16.33 -15.92 8.20
C PRO A 82 -14.98 -15.45 8.76
N ASP A 83 -13.88 -16.19 8.51
CA ASP A 83 -12.55 -15.78 8.97
C ASP A 83 -12.14 -14.45 8.33
N PHE A 84 -12.38 -14.30 7.02
CA PHE A 84 -12.03 -13.07 6.29
C PHE A 84 -13.02 -11.94 6.55
N HIS A 85 -14.25 -12.24 6.93
CA HIS A 85 -15.16 -11.21 7.41
C HIS A 85 -14.56 -10.50 8.65
N ASP A 86 -14.06 -11.26 9.65
CA ASP A 86 -13.33 -10.69 10.81
C ASP A 86 -12.12 -9.86 10.39
N VAL A 87 -11.35 -10.33 9.40
CA VAL A 87 -10.21 -9.55 8.88
C VAL A 87 -10.67 -8.20 8.32
N ARG A 88 -11.69 -8.18 7.46
CA ARG A 88 -12.21 -6.97 6.82
C ARG A 88 -12.83 -5.95 7.79
N THR A 89 -13.20 -6.36 9.00
CA THR A 89 -13.62 -5.41 10.05
C THR A 89 -12.45 -4.61 10.65
N ARG A 90 -11.22 -5.08 10.47
CA ARG A 90 -10.01 -4.57 11.12
C ARG A 90 -8.91 -4.13 10.14
N VAL A 91 -9.08 -4.42 8.86
CA VAL A 91 -8.14 -4.11 7.78
C VAL A 91 -8.87 -3.28 6.73
N GLY A 92 -8.44 -2.05 6.54
CA GLY A 92 -8.93 -1.19 5.47
C GLY A 92 -8.13 -1.41 4.19
N LEU A 93 -8.83 -1.69 3.08
CA LEU A 93 -8.25 -1.80 1.74
C LEU A 93 -8.70 -0.61 0.89
N LEU A 94 -7.75 0.18 0.40
CA LEU A 94 -7.98 1.19 -0.63
C LEU A 94 -7.75 0.53 -1.99
N PHE A 95 -8.81 0.41 -2.79
CA PHE A 95 -8.73 -0.14 -4.14
C PHE A 95 -8.00 0.81 -5.10
N GLN A 96 -7.39 0.26 -6.14
CA GLN A 96 -6.72 1.06 -7.17
C GLN A 96 -7.70 1.97 -7.92
N ASP A 97 -8.91 1.50 -8.21
CA ASP A 97 -10.00 2.30 -8.75
C ASP A 97 -10.98 2.69 -7.64
N SER A 98 -11.19 3.99 -7.46
CA SER A 98 -12.11 4.49 -6.44
C SER A 98 -13.59 4.26 -6.80
N ASP A 99 -13.91 4.08 -8.08
CA ASP A 99 -15.27 3.76 -8.51
C ASP A 99 -15.70 2.34 -8.10
N ASP A 100 -14.75 1.44 -7.86
CA ASP A 100 -15.02 0.10 -7.30
C ASP A 100 -15.38 0.15 -5.80
N GLN A 101 -15.12 1.28 -5.13
CA GLN A 101 -15.29 1.42 -3.68
C GLN A 101 -16.45 2.33 -3.28
N LEU A 102 -16.80 3.30 -4.13
CA LEU A 102 -17.83 4.32 -3.85
C LEU A 102 -19.13 4.00 -4.58
N PHE A 103 -20.23 3.80 -3.83
CA PHE A 103 -21.49 3.33 -4.39
C PHE A 103 -22.74 3.99 -3.77
N CYS A 104 -22.59 4.76 -2.67
CA CYS A 104 -23.71 5.47 -2.07
C CYS A 104 -24.00 6.80 -2.82
N PRO A 105 -25.22 7.34 -2.69
CA PRO A 105 -25.59 8.60 -3.32
C PRO A 105 -24.75 9.78 -2.88
N THR A 106 -24.43 9.89 -1.60
CA THR A 106 -23.65 11.00 -1.03
C THR A 106 -22.35 10.53 -0.38
N VAL A 107 -21.40 11.44 -0.28
CA VAL A 107 -20.11 11.20 0.40
C VAL A 107 -20.31 10.75 1.85
N LEU A 108 -21.20 11.44 2.58
CA LEU A 108 -21.47 11.10 3.98
C LEU A 108 -22.01 9.67 4.13
N GLU A 109 -22.90 9.25 3.22
CA GLU A 109 -23.47 7.91 3.23
C GLU A 109 -22.39 6.85 2.92
N ASP A 110 -21.51 7.08 1.94
CA ASP A 110 -20.40 6.19 1.63
C ASP A 110 -19.45 6.05 2.84
N VAL A 111 -19.06 7.16 3.47
CA VAL A 111 -18.14 7.14 4.60
C VAL A 111 -18.78 6.51 5.85
N ALA A 112 -20.08 6.73 6.09
CA ALA A 112 -20.81 6.13 7.21
C ALA A 112 -21.14 4.65 7.00
N PHE A 113 -21.08 4.13 5.78
CA PHE A 113 -21.50 2.76 5.44
C PHE A 113 -20.69 1.70 6.19
N GLY A 114 -19.37 1.83 6.22
CA GLY A 114 -18.48 0.92 6.95
C GLY A 114 -18.82 0.84 8.45
N PRO A 115 -18.80 1.97 9.18
CA PRO A 115 -19.22 2.01 10.58
C PRO A 115 -20.60 1.39 10.86
N LEU A 116 -21.60 1.67 10.01
CA LEU A 116 -22.93 1.05 10.13
C LEU A 116 -22.87 -0.47 10.05
N ASN A 117 -22.11 -1.02 9.10
CA ASN A 117 -21.93 -2.48 8.97
C ASN A 117 -21.16 -3.11 10.13
N LEU A 118 -20.36 -2.31 10.85
CA LEU A 118 -19.69 -2.71 12.09
C LEU A 118 -20.59 -2.60 13.34
N GLY A 119 -21.89 -2.29 13.16
CA GLY A 119 -22.88 -2.24 14.24
C GLY A 119 -22.91 -0.92 14.99
N ARG A 120 -22.32 0.16 14.46
CA ARG A 120 -22.48 1.51 15.01
C ARG A 120 -23.92 1.97 14.80
N THR A 121 -24.46 2.71 15.75
CA THR A 121 -25.76 3.38 15.53
C THR A 121 -25.64 4.44 14.41
N PRO A 122 -26.76 4.80 13.75
CA PRO A 122 -26.71 5.84 12.70
C PRO A 122 -26.07 7.15 13.16
N ALA A 123 -26.33 7.58 14.40
CA ALA A 123 -25.73 8.79 14.96
C ALA A 123 -24.21 8.66 15.16
N GLN A 124 -23.75 7.49 15.62
CA GLN A 124 -22.32 7.22 15.80
C GLN A 124 -21.61 7.12 14.44
N ALA A 125 -22.19 6.38 13.49
CA ALA A 125 -21.59 6.23 12.15
C ALA A 125 -21.49 7.59 11.43
N ARG A 126 -22.49 8.45 11.58
CA ARG A 126 -22.45 9.82 11.07
C ARG A 126 -21.34 10.63 11.73
N ALA A 127 -21.20 10.57 13.05
CA ALA A 127 -20.15 11.29 13.77
C ALA A 127 -18.76 10.78 13.38
N ASP A 128 -18.54 9.47 13.26
CA ASP A 128 -17.29 8.87 12.79
C ASP A 128 -16.96 9.38 11.38
N ALA A 129 -17.94 9.42 10.47
CA ALA A 129 -17.78 9.91 9.10
C ALA A 129 -17.43 11.40 9.05
N GLU A 130 -18.18 12.24 9.77
CA GLU A 130 -17.93 13.70 9.84
C GLU A 130 -16.54 14.01 10.42
N GLN A 131 -16.11 13.27 11.44
CA GLN A 131 -14.76 13.40 12.01
C GLN A 131 -13.66 13.10 10.99
N VAL A 132 -13.78 12.01 10.23
CA VAL A 132 -12.78 11.63 9.22
C VAL A 132 -12.79 12.61 8.05
N LEU A 133 -13.96 13.02 7.58
CA LEU A 133 -14.08 14.02 6.53
C LEU A 133 -13.41 15.34 6.95
N ALA A 134 -13.62 15.79 8.19
CA ALA A 134 -12.96 16.98 8.72
C ALA A 134 -11.43 16.81 8.77
N ALA A 135 -10.93 15.67 9.23
CA ALA A 135 -9.49 15.38 9.29
C ALA A 135 -8.82 15.41 7.90
N LEU A 136 -9.54 14.98 6.85
CA LEU A 136 -9.05 15.01 5.47
C LEU A 136 -9.32 16.34 4.75
N GLY A 137 -9.94 17.33 5.42
CA GLY A 137 -10.31 18.61 4.81
C GLY A 137 -11.47 18.51 3.82
N LEU A 138 -12.38 17.55 4.03
CA LEU A 138 -13.52 17.23 3.18
C LEU A 138 -14.87 17.55 3.83
N SER A 139 -14.92 18.41 4.87
CA SER A 139 -16.17 18.72 5.58
C SER A 139 -17.29 19.20 4.64
N ASP A 140 -16.94 20.05 3.67
CA ASP A 140 -17.90 20.61 2.69
C ASP A 140 -18.34 19.62 1.61
N TYR A 141 -17.84 18.37 1.68
CA TYR A 141 -18.16 17.33 0.70
C TYR A 141 -19.28 16.40 1.17
N ALA A 142 -19.67 16.45 2.43
CA ALA A 142 -20.59 15.49 3.05
C ALA A 142 -21.86 15.26 2.22
N ASP A 143 -22.50 16.32 1.74
CA ASP A 143 -23.75 16.26 0.96
C ASP A 143 -23.51 16.18 -0.55
N ARG A 144 -22.24 16.15 -1.01
CA ARG A 144 -21.96 16.04 -2.44
C ARG A 144 -22.30 14.65 -2.96
N VAL A 145 -22.75 14.63 -4.19
CA VAL A 145 -23.07 13.39 -4.90
C VAL A 145 -21.78 12.72 -5.36
N THR A 146 -21.54 11.48 -4.90
CA THR A 146 -20.28 10.77 -5.06
C THR A 146 -19.83 10.62 -6.52
N HIS A 147 -20.74 10.29 -7.43
CA HIS A 147 -20.41 10.12 -8.86
C HIS A 147 -20.03 11.42 -9.60
N ARG A 148 -20.25 12.59 -8.99
CA ARG A 148 -19.89 13.91 -9.56
C ARG A 148 -18.53 14.42 -9.10
N LEU A 149 -17.86 13.69 -8.24
CA LEU A 149 -16.53 14.03 -7.75
C LEU A 149 -15.49 13.79 -8.85
N SER A 150 -14.44 14.62 -8.84
CA SER A 150 -13.22 14.34 -9.63
C SER A 150 -12.52 13.08 -9.15
N GLY A 151 -11.64 12.51 -9.97
CA GLY A 151 -10.90 11.29 -9.59
C GLY A 151 -10.09 11.46 -8.30
N GLY A 152 -9.46 12.62 -8.11
CA GLY A 152 -8.73 12.94 -6.88
C GLY A 152 -9.64 13.07 -5.66
N GLU A 153 -10.79 13.72 -5.80
CA GLU A 153 -11.79 13.82 -4.72
C GLU A 153 -12.34 12.44 -4.36
N LYS A 154 -12.68 11.60 -5.36
CA LYS A 154 -13.10 10.21 -5.12
C LYS A 154 -12.05 9.42 -4.35
N ARG A 155 -10.75 9.63 -4.68
CA ARG A 155 -9.65 8.96 -3.98
C ARG A 155 -9.60 9.29 -2.50
N LEU A 156 -9.75 10.58 -2.15
CA LEU A 156 -9.78 11.01 -0.76
C LEU A 156 -11.03 10.51 -0.03
N VAL A 157 -12.19 10.51 -0.69
CA VAL A 157 -13.43 9.95 -0.11
C VAL A 157 -13.29 8.44 0.10
N ALA A 158 -12.74 7.69 -0.87
CA ALA A 158 -12.47 6.26 -0.72
C ALA A 158 -11.53 5.97 0.46
N LEU A 159 -10.50 6.81 0.69
CA LEU A 159 -9.69 6.70 1.90
C LEU A 159 -10.51 7.00 3.16
N ALA A 160 -11.40 8.01 3.13
CA ALA A 160 -12.27 8.33 4.26
C ALA A 160 -13.16 7.14 4.65
N THR A 161 -13.70 6.37 3.67
CA THR A 161 -14.55 5.22 3.96
C THR A 161 -13.85 4.15 4.79
N ILE A 162 -12.56 3.89 4.52
CA ILE A 162 -11.80 2.90 5.28
C ILE A 162 -11.33 3.43 6.63
N LEU A 163 -10.96 4.72 6.71
CA LEU A 163 -10.52 5.34 7.98
C LEU A 163 -11.64 5.44 9.01
N ALA A 164 -12.89 5.67 8.56
CA ALA A 164 -14.06 5.74 9.43
C ALA A 164 -14.35 4.42 10.18
N MET A 165 -13.84 3.30 9.68
CA MET A 165 -13.92 1.99 10.35
C MET A 165 -12.89 1.81 11.46
N HIS A 166 -11.97 2.75 11.68
CA HIS A 166 -10.85 2.68 12.63
C HIS A 166 -10.03 1.39 12.49
N PRO A 167 -9.52 1.05 11.30
CA PRO A 167 -8.81 -0.20 11.08
C PRO A 167 -7.49 -0.26 11.84
N ALA A 168 -7.02 -1.46 12.15
CA ALA A 168 -5.68 -1.71 12.71
C ALA A 168 -4.58 -1.69 11.63
N VAL A 169 -4.96 -2.00 10.39
CA VAL A 169 -4.05 -2.08 9.23
C VAL A 169 -4.67 -1.36 8.05
N LEU A 170 -3.84 -0.66 7.29
CA LEU A 170 -4.19 -0.06 5.99
C LEU A 170 -3.42 -0.78 4.86
N LEU A 171 -4.14 -1.28 3.89
CA LEU A 171 -3.63 -1.77 2.63
C LEU A 171 -3.95 -0.72 1.55
N LEU A 172 -2.94 -0.07 1.00
CA LEU A 172 -3.11 1.07 0.11
C LEU A 172 -2.56 0.73 -1.29
N ASP A 173 -3.45 0.63 -2.28
CA ASP A 173 -3.05 0.38 -3.66
C ASP A 173 -2.98 1.71 -4.44
N GLU A 174 -1.75 2.19 -4.70
CA GLU A 174 -1.43 3.44 -5.39
C GLU A 174 -2.22 4.65 -4.84
N PRO A 175 -2.09 5.00 -3.53
CA PRO A 175 -2.97 5.96 -2.87
C PRO A 175 -2.90 7.38 -3.43
N THR A 176 -1.82 7.77 -4.09
CA THR A 176 -1.57 9.12 -4.60
C THR A 176 -1.85 9.27 -6.10
N THR A 177 -2.16 8.18 -6.79
CA THR A 177 -2.39 8.19 -8.24
C THR A 177 -3.60 9.08 -8.60
N GLY A 178 -3.39 9.98 -9.56
CA GLY A 178 -4.43 10.91 -10.05
C GLY A 178 -4.67 12.14 -9.17
N LEU A 179 -3.90 12.32 -8.09
CA LEU A 179 -3.94 13.52 -7.25
C LEU A 179 -3.00 14.61 -7.78
N ASP A 180 -3.41 15.87 -7.65
CA ASP A 180 -2.51 17.01 -7.79
C ASP A 180 -1.49 17.06 -6.63
N GLU A 181 -0.40 17.80 -6.83
CA GLU A 181 0.72 17.86 -5.88
C GLU A 181 0.30 18.32 -4.48
N ALA A 182 -0.58 19.32 -4.38
CA ALA A 182 -1.03 19.84 -3.09
C ALA A 182 -1.90 18.82 -2.34
N THR A 183 -2.72 18.08 -3.06
CA THR A 183 -3.56 17.01 -2.51
C THR A 183 -2.74 15.81 -2.09
N GLN A 184 -1.72 15.41 -2.89
CA GLN A 184 -0.75 14.38 -2.51
C GLN A 184 -0.03 14.73 -1.21
N GLU A 185 0.49 15.96 -1.10
CA GLU A 185 1.21 16.42 0.09
C GLU A 185 0.33 16.35 1.34
N ARG A 186 -0.93 16.80 1.25
CA ARG A 186 -1.90 16.70 2.37
C ARG A 186 -2.18 15.26 2.74
N LEU A 187 -2.40 14.39 1.75
CA LEU A 187 -2.68 12.97 1.97
C LEU A 187 -1.50 12.28 2.66
N VAL A 188 -0.29 12.44 2.12
CA VAL A 188 0.93 11.85 2.70
C VAL A 188 1.18 12.39 4.10
N GLY A 189 0.99 13.71 4.30
CA GLY A 189 1.05 14.34 5.63
C GLY A 189 0.07 13.70 6.61
N HIS A 190 -1.19 13.48 6.20
CA HIS A 190 -2.19 12.83 7.04
C HIS A 190 -1.80 11.38 7.35
N LEU A 191 -1.48 10.57 6.34
CA LEU A 191 -1.06 9.17 6.53
C LEU A 191 0.17 9.04 7.44
N SER A 192 1.09 10.01 7.41
CA SER A 192 2.28 10.00 8.26
C SER A 192 1.98 10.07 9.75
N THR A 193 0.87 10.71 10.14
CA THR A 193 0.45 10.87 11.55
C THR A 193 -0.34 9.68 12.09
N LEU A 194 -0.81 8.79 11.22
CA LEU A 194 -1.63 7.64 11.62
C LEU A 194 -0.78 6.57 12.33
N PRO A 195 -1.30 5.91 13.38
CA PRO A 195 -0.56 4.87 14.11
C PRO A 195 -0.64 3.49 13.46
N GLN A 196 -1.47 3.30 12.44
CA GLN A 196 -1.74 2.01 11.83
C GLN A 196 -0.52 1.43 11.13
N ALA A 197 -0.41 0.09 11.14
CA ALA A 197 0.47 -0.62 10.25
C ALA A 197 -0.01 -0.44 8.80
N MET A 198 0.92 -0.33 7.84
CA MET A 198 0.58 -0.08 6.45
C MET A 198 1.35 -1.00 5.49
N LEU A 199 0.64 -1.55 4.51
CA LEU A 199 1.25 -2.13 3.32
C LEU A 199 0.84 -1.28 2.12
N ILE A 200 1.81 -0.63 1.48
CA ILE A 200 1.59 0.42 0.49
C ILE A 200 2.18 -0.02 -0.84
N VAL A 201 1.34 -0.17 -1.85
CA VAL A 201 1.80 -0.26 -3.24
C VAL A 201 1.92 1.17 -3.76
N SER A 202 3.12 1.59 -4.14
CA SER A 202 3.33 2.91 -4.72
C SER A 202 4.64 2.98 -5.49
N HIS A 203 4.66 3.85 -6.51
CA HIS A 203 5.85 4.30 -7.22
C HIS A 203 6.17 5.78 -6.92
N ASP A 204 5.39 6.42 -6.05
CA ASP A 204 5.57 7.82 -5.68
C ASP A 204 6.68 7.97 -4.63
N HIS A 205 7.72 8.73 -4.97
CA HIS A 205 8.87 8.98 -4.10
C HIS A 205 8.48 9.59 -2.74
N ARG A 206 7.49 10.49 -2.71
CA ARG A 206 7.04 11.15 -1.48
C ARG A 206 6.43 10.14 -0.52
N VAL A 207 5.63 9.20 -1.05
CA VAL A 207 5.06 8.09 -0.28
C VAL A 207 6.17 7.22 0.30
N LEU A 208 7.14 6.82 -0.56
CA LEU A 208 8.22 5.93 -0.16
C LEU A 208 9.13 6.58 0.89
N GLU A 209 9.54 7.84 0.69
CA GLU A 209 10.45 8.53 1.61
C GLU A 209 9.82 8.88 2.96
N ARG A 210 8.52 9.23 2.98
CA ARG A 210 7.88 9.77 4.18
C ARG A 210 7.10 8.75 5.00
N LEU A 211 6.57 7.71 4.36
CA LEU A 211 5.68 6.77 5.02
C LEU A 211 6.33 5.41 5.30
N VAL A 212 7.37 5.04 4.54
CA VAL A 212 7.87 3.67 4.51
C VAL A 212 9.09 3.48 5.38
N GLN A 213 9.12 2.38 6.12
CA GLN A 213 10.25 1.95 6.95
C GLN A 213 11.01 0.78 6.29
N ARG A 214 10.32 -0.01 5.47
CA ARG A 214 10.85 -1.22 4.85
C ARG A 214 10.27 -1.39 3.45
N VAL A 215 11.07 -1.91 2.53
CA VAL A 215 10.66 -2.15 1.14
C VAL A 215 10.78 -3.63 0.82
N VAL A 216 9.80 -4.15 0.08
CA VAL A 216 9.83 -5.48 -0.52
C VAL A 216 9.55 -5.35 -2.02
N LEU A 217 10.30 -6.10 -2.81
CA LEU A 217 10.20 -6.13 -4.27
C LEU A 217 9.52 -7.43 -4.69
N LEU A 218 8.43 -7.31 -5.45
CA LEU A 218 7.74 -8.44 -6.06
C LEU A 218 8.12 -8.54 -7.54
N VAL A 219 8.88 -9.58 -7.87
CA VAL A 219 9.34 -9.87 -9.24
C VAL A 219 9.15 -11.36 -9.50
N ASP A 220 8.68 -11.72 -10.67
CA ASP A 220 8.46 -13.11 -11.13
C ASP A 220 7.64 -13.98 -10.15
N GLY A 221 6.80 -13.33 -9.36
CA GLY A 221 5.93 -13.94 -8.37
C GLY A 221 6.60 -14.23 -7.02
N GLU A 222 7.81 -13.78 -6.81
CA GLU A 222 8.57 -13.94 -5.56
C GLU A 222 8.82 -12.60 -4.87
N LEU A 223 8.85 -12.58 -3.54
CA LEU A 223 9.22 -11.40 -2.74
C LEU A 223 10.69 -11.45 -2.34
N ALA A 224 11.38 -10.34 -2.59
CA ALA A 224 12.72 -10.09 -2.11
C ALA A 224 12.74 -8.85 -1.19
N ALA A 225 13.61 -8.84 -0.19
CA ALA A 225 13.91 -7.62 0.54
C ALA A 225 14.61 -6.64 -0.42
N ALA A 226 14.29 -5.35 -0.29
CA ALA A 226 14.87 -4.32 -1.13
C ALA A 226 15.25 -3.11 -0.28
N THR A 227 16.20 -2.31 -0.77
CA THR A 227 16.65 -1.08 -0.11
C THR A 227 16.40 0.10 -1.04
N LEU A 228 15.92 1.20 -0.47
CA LEU A 228 15.81 2.47 -1.19
C LEU A 228 17.15 3.20 -1.14
N HIS A 229 17.68 3.55 -2.30
CA HIS A 229 18.87 4.39 -2.43
C HIS A 229 18.56 5.62 -3.25
N GLN A 230 19.03 6.77 -2.79
CA GLN A 230 19.07 7.99 -3.59
C GLN A 230 20.45 8.10 -4.24
N HIS A 231 20.48 8.08 -5.55
CA HIS A 231 21.69 8.43 -6.31
C HIS A 231 21.59 9.89 -6.76
N PRO A 232 22.50 10.79 -6.33
CA PRO A 232 22.56 12.12 -6.90
C PRO A 232 23.06 12.01 -8.36
N HIS A 233 22.13 12.05 -9.30
CA HIS A 233 22.50 12.22 -10.70
C HIS A 233 22.85 13.69 -10.96
N THR A 234 23.92 13.94 -11.73
CA THR A 234 24.35 15.29 -12.14
C THR A 234 23.34 16.04 -13.02
N HIS A 235 22.27 15.38 -13.43
CA HIS A 235 21.10 16.00 -14.01
C HIS A 235 20.07 16.25 -12.91
N ARG A 236 19.51 17.44 -12.84
CA ARG A 236 18.65 18.06 -11.80
C ARG A 236 17.44 17.25 -11.28
N HIS A 237 17.44 15.93 -11.42
CA HIS A 237 16.37 15.05 -10.91
C HIS A 237 17.00 13.91 -10.12
N ALA A 238 16.61 13.77 -8.86
CA ALA A 238 16.90 12.58 -8.07
C ALA A 238 16.00 11.43 -8.54
N HIS A 239 16.59 10.29 -8.91
CA HIS A 239 15.85 9.07 -9.19
C HIS A 239 16.03 8.10 -8.03
N LEU A 240 14.92 7.51 -7.57
CA LEU A 240 14.95 6.42 -6.60
C LEU A 240 15.20 5.11 -7.33
N HIS A 241 16.24 4.38 -6.91
CA HIS A 241 16.51 3.04 -7.40
C HIS A 241 16.27 2.02 -6.29
N VAL A 242 15.69 0.87 -6.65
CA VAL A 242 15.46 -0.25 -5.75
C VAL A 242 16.35 -1.40 -6.20
N HIS A 243 17.19 -1.90 -5.31
CA HIS A 243 18.09 -3.02 -5.56
C HIS A 243 17.79 -4.19 -4.64
N ALA A 244 17.97 -5.42 -5.14
CA ALA A 244 18.02 -6.59 -4.30
C ALA A 244 19.33 -6.57 -3.45
N PRO A 245 19.37 -7.20 -2.26
CA PRO A 245 20.50 -7.11 -1.34
C PRO A 245 21.86 -7.53 -1.90
N ASP A 246 21.88 -8.34 -2.95
CA ASP A 246 23.10 -8.92 -3.54
C ASP A 246 23.65 -8.15 -4.75
N GLU A 247 23.00 -7.06 -5.19
CA GLU A 247 23.41 -6.29 -6.38
C GLU A 247 24.34 -5.09 -6.07
N PHE A 248 25.05 -5.09 -4.96
CA PHE A 248 26.05 -4.07 -4.63
C PHE A 248 27.36 -4.21 -5.41
N ALA A 249 27.37 -4.84 -6.58
CA ALA A 249 28.53 -4.96 -7.43
C ALA A 249 28.57 -3.84 -8.49
N ASP A 250 29.39 -2.84 -8.19
CA ASP A 250 30.17 -2.04 -9.14
C ASP A 250 29.42 -1.33 -10.28
N HIS A 251 28.76 -0.22 -9.95
CA HIS A 251 28.57 0.84 -10.93
C HIS A 251 29.73 1.82 -10.84
N GLY A 252 30.87 1.42 -11.44
CA GLY A 252 31.99 2.31 -11.67
C GLY A 252 31.52 3.57 -12.39
N ASP A 253 31.90 4.72 -11.84
CA ASP A 253 31.66 6.05 -12.38
C ASP A 253 32.20 6.14 -13.83
N PRO A 254 31.37 6.30 -14.87
CA PRO A 254 31.86 6.43 -16.26
C PRO A 254 32.55 7.78 -16.54
N ALA A 255 32.71 8.64 -15.54
CA ALA A 255 33.35 9.96 -15.70
C ALA A 255 34.88 9.98 -15.58
N ALA A 256 35.53 8.83 -15.38
CA ALA A 256 36.99 8.72 -15.31
C ALA A 256 37.64 8.11 -16.57
N ALA A 257 37.31 8.62 -17.75
CA ALA A 257 38.12 8.35 -18.93
C ALA A 257 39.18 9.46 -19.11
N PRO A 258 40.47 9.13 -19.18
CA PRO A 258 41.50 10.13 -19.36
C PRO A 258 41.44 10.75 -20.78
N LEU A 259 41.50 12.06 -20.83
CA LEU A 259 41.74 12.85 -22.02
C LEU A 259 43.09 12.43 -22.62
N HIS A 260 43.12 11.61 -23.65
CA HIS A 260 44.28 11.40 -24.48
C HIS A 260 44.27 12.32 -25.69
N GLY A 261 45.33 13.05 -25.73
CA GLY A 261 45.73 14.14 -26.51
C GLY A 261 45.62 14.01 -28.03
N ALA A 262 45.51 15.19 -28.58
CA ALA A 262 45.67 15.51 -29.98
C ALA A 262 47.03 15.06 -30.53
N HIS A 263 47.01 14.43 -31.69
CA HIS A 263 48.17 14.49 -32.61
C HIS A 263 47.69 14.83 -34.01
N HIS A 264 48.40 15.84 -34.49
CA HIS A 264 48.46 16.43 -35.81
C HIS A 264 48.62 15.44 -36.94
N GLU A 265 48.02 15.80 -37.99
CA GLU A 265 48.29 15.83 -39.45
C GLU A 265 49.57 15.13 -40.02
N PRO A 266 49.68 14.89 -41.35
CA PRO A 266 49.31 15.80 -42.44
C PRO A 266 48.17 15.33 -43.34
#